data_84787339c034225b52efe8633c59512d
#
_entry.id   84787339c034225b52efe8633c59512d
#
_cell.length_a   1.000
_cell.length_b   1.000
_cell.length_c   1.000
_cell.angle_alpha   90.00
_cell.angle_beta   90.00
_cell.angle_gamma   90.00
#
_symmetry.space_group_name_H-M   'P 1'
#
loop_
_entity.id
_entity.type
_entity.pdbx_description
1 polymer ?
#
loop_
_entity_poly.entity_id
_entity_poly.type
_entity_poly.pdbx_seq_one_letter_code
_entity_poly.pdbx_strand_id
1 'polypeptide(L)'
;VPPHDNSAMDGYAFAGSQLVPGQPLTLRSVGTALAGKAWTGTVNAGECVKIMTGAIMPAGLDTVVPQEFTTAQGDQITIAPDVLRLGDNRRFKGEDLMEGGVALARGELLTPAALGLVASLGLKTVTVSRRLRVAYFSTGDEILSLGEPPREGAVYDSNRYTVFGLLTRLGVEVIDMGVVRDDPALLEAAFTEAAQRADAIITSGGVSVGEADHTRAMMKKLGDVAFWRIAMRPGRPMAVGRIAATGIQAKTGSSAQPASASSYQNDINASTGGAVLFGLPGNPVAVMVTFLAFVRPALLRMMGSTRTAPPLLRATSTEAIRKKPGRTEYQRGTVTTGPDGNLQVRTTGNQGSGVLSSMVQANGLIVLHHHQGNVAVGDPVDVMVFEGVI
;
A
#
# COMPACT_ATOMS: atom_id res chain seq x y z
N VAL A 1 5.16 -0.77 -25.44
CA VAL A 1 4.75 0.64 -25.51
C VAL A 1 6.01 1.46 -25.67
N PRO A 2 6.04 2.40 -26.59
CA PRO A 2 5.05 2.69 -27.63
C PRO A 2 4.94 1.59 -28.69
N PRO A 3 3.85 1.53 -29.50
CA PRO A 3 3.66 0.47 -30.48
C PRO A 3 4.52 0.63 -31.76
N HIS A 4 5.16 1.77 -31.94
CA HIS A 4 6.07 2.12 -33.05
C HIS A 4 7.07 3.16 -32.61
N ASP A 5 8.13 3.33 -33.40
CA ASP A 5 9.09 4.41 -33.19
C ASP A 5 8.40 5.77 -33.39
N ASN A 6 8.64 6.70 -32.48
CA ASN A 6 8.04 8.03 -32.53
C ASN A 6 9.00 9.14 -32.07
N SER A 7 8.63 10.38 -32.36
CA SER A 7 9.40 11.54 -31.93
C SER A 7 9.18 11.83 -30.44
N ALA A 8 10.27 12.08 -29.73
CA ALA A 8 10.24 12.57 -28.36
C ALA A 8 10.01 14.09 -28.26
N MET A 9 10.21 14.83 -29.37
CA MET A 9 10.21 16.31 -29.40
C MET A 9 9.45 16.83 -30.63
N ASP A 10 8.98 18.04 -30.53
CA ASP A 10 8.55 18.82 -31.70
C ASP A 10 9.78 19.33 -32.45
N GLY A 11 9.87 19.06 -33.73
CA GLY A 11 11.08 19.42 -34.48
C GLY A 11 11.07 18.93 -35.92
N TYR A 12 12.22 18.48 -36.38
CA TYR A 12 12.40 17.97 -37.74
C TYR A 12 13.11 16.63 -37.71
N ALA A 13 12.46 15.62 -38.30
CA ALA A 13 13.02 14.27 -38.47
C ALA A 13 13.83 14.19 -39.77
N PHE A 14 15.00 13.55 -39.70
CA PHE A 14 15.91 13.36 -40.83
C PHE A 14 16.77 12.11 -40.64
N ALA A 15 17.54 11.73 -41.67
CA ALA A 15 18.52 10.66 -41.54
C ALA A 15 19.78 11.19 -40.85
N GLY A 16 20.04 10.76 -39.61
CA GLY A 16 21.15 11.25 -38.79
C GLY A 16 22.53 10.95 -39.34
N SER A 17 22.63 10.01 -40.30
CA SER A 17 23.87 9.77 -41.07
C SER A 17 24.35 10.98 -41.90
N GLN A 18 23.49 11.99 -42.07
CA GLN A 18 23.87 13.25 -42.74
C GLN A 18 24.60 14.24 -41.81
N LEU A 19 24.66 14.00 -40.53
CA LEU A 19 25.39 14.83 -39.58
C LEU A 19 26.91 14.67 -39.80
N VAL A 20 27.59 15.79 -39.96
CA VAL A 20 29.07 15.84 -40.05
C VAL A 20 29.57 16.62 -38.84
N PRO A 21 30.45 16.09 -38.00
CA PRO A 21 30.97 16.78 -36.83
C PRO A 21 31.57 18.16 -37.20
N GLY A 22 31.24 19.19 -36.40
CA GLY A 22 31.71 20.54 -36.57
C GLY A 22 31.11 21.29 -37.77
N GLN A 23 30.15 20.74 -38.50
CA GLN A 23 29.55 21.40 -39.67
C GLN A 23 28.04 21.59 -39.47
N PRO A 24 27.47 22.72 -39.91
CA PRO A 24 26.03 22.91 -39.95
C PRO A 24 25.43 22.04 -41.03
N LEU A 25 24.20 21.56 -40.81
CA LEU A 25 23.44 20.76 -41.78
C LEU A 25 22.20 21.55 -42.20
N THR A 26 22.05 21.79 -43.51
CA THR A 26 20.86 22.42 -44.08
C THR A 26 20.01 21.40 -44.84
N LEU A 27 18.75 21.28 -44.50
CA LEU A 27 17.80 20.34 -45.03
C LEU A 27 16.54 21.07 -45.57
N ARG A 28 15.89 20.51 -46.56
CA ARG A 28 14.62 20.98 -47.08
C ARG A 28 13.46 20.25 -46.40
N SER A 29 12.54 20.98 -45.78
CA SER A 29 11.31 20.41 -45.18
C SER A 29 10.29 20.07 -46.28
N VAL A 30 9.97 18.77 -46.42
CA VAL A 30 9.09 18.26 -47.49
C VAL A 30 7.66 17.98 -46.99
N GLY A 31 7.38 18.17 -45.71
CA GLY A 31 6.04 18.00 -45.15
C GLY A 31 6.03 17.93 -43.64
N THR A 32 4.87 17.51 -43.09
CA THR A 32 4.66 17.46 -41.65
C THR A 32 4.05 16.11 -41.23
N ALA A 33 4.67 15.45 -40.26
CA ALA A 33 4.19 14.27 -39.57
C ALA A 33 3.48 14.69 -38.29
N LEU A 34 2.19 14.38 -38.18
CA LEU A 34 1.35 14.69 -37.03
C LEU A 34 1.11 13.45 -36.16
N ALA A 35 0.93 13.66 -34.86
CA ALA A 35 0.50 12.60 -33.97
C ALA A 35 -0.85 12.00 -34.45
N GLY A 36 -0.93 10.66 -34.43
CA GLY A 36 -2.12 9.94 -34.90
C GLY A 36 -2.24 9.76 -36.42
N LYS A 37 -1.32 10.31 -37.23
CA LYS A 37 -1.29 10.13 -38.69
C LYS A 37 0.13 9.87 -39.17
N ALA A 38 0.38 8.65 -39.66
CA ALA A 38 1.68 8.31 -40.23
C ALA A 38 2.01 9.14 -41.44
N TRP A 39 3.27 9.56 -41.59
CA TRP A 39 3.79 10.14 -42.84
C TRP A 39 3.92 9.06 -43.91
N THR A 40 3.38 9.32 -45.06
CA THR A 40 3.39 8.35 -46.21
C THR A 40 4.22 8.82 -47.38
N GLY A 41 4.86 10.00 -47.32
CA GLY A 41 5.72 10.50 -48.38
C GLY A 41 7.11 9.86 -48.37
N THR A 42 7.86 10.11 -49.44
CA THR A 42 9.29 9.73 -49.53
C THR A 42 10.13 10.90 -49.04
N VAL A 43 11.22 10.62 -48.34
CA VAL A 43 12.19 11.62 -47.87
C VAL A 43 13.56 11.22 -48.46
N ASN A 44 14.16 12.12 -49.22
CA ASN A 44 15.45 11.88 -49.89
C ASN A 44 16.61 12.49 -49.07
N ALA A 45 17.84 12.22 -49.46
CA ALA A 45 19.01 12.89 -48.88
C ALA A 45 18.89 14.42 -49.07
N GLY A 46 19.25 15.19 -48.03
CA GLY A 46 19.05 16.65 -47.99
C GLY A 46 17.64 17.10 -47.64
N GLU A 47 16.75 16.20 -47.27
CA GLU A 47 15.38 16.50 -46.90
C GLU A 47 15.09 16.12 -45.43
N CYS A 48 14.09 16.79 -44.84
CA CYS A 48 13.55 16.48 -43.51
C CYS A 48 12.04 16.60 -43.50
N VAL A 49 11.41 16.07 -42.45
CA VAL A 49 9.97 16.19 -42.21
C VAL A 49 9.76 16.89 -40.87
N LYS A 50 8.97 17.97 -40.86
CA LYS A 50 8.53 18.54 -39.61
C LYS A 50 7.74 17.49 -38.85
N ILE A 51 8.05 17.25 -37.58
CA ILE A 51 7.46 16.19 -36.80
C ILE A 51 7.02 16.72 -35.42
N MET A 52 5.86 16.24 -34.95
CA MET A 52 5.34 16.57 -33.63
C MET A 52 5.66 15.45 -32.65
N THR A 53 5.78 15.77 -31.39
CA THR A 53 5.95 14.81 -30.28
C THR A 53 4.89 13.71 -30.36
N GLY A 54 5.32 12.46 -30.28
CA GLY A 54 4.46 11.28 -30.38
C GLY A 54 4.07 10.89 -31.82
N ALA A 55 4.42 11.68 -32.83
CA ALA A 55 4.20 11.30 -34.23
C ALA A 55 5.15 10.14 -34.63
N ILE A 56 4.64 9.25 -35.47
CA ILE A 56 5.39 8.10 -35.96
C ILE A 56 6.60 8.60 -36.75
N MET A 57 7.77 8.03 -36.48
CA MET A 57 8.98 8.31 -37.26
C MET A 57 8.76 7.91 -38.73
N PRO A 58 8.99 8.85 -39.69
CA PRO A 58 8.93 8.49 -41.11
C PRO A 58 9.98 7.40 -41.46
N ALA A 59 9.61 6.53 -42.41
CA ALA A 59 10.47 5.44 -42.82
C ALA A 59 11.85 5.96 -43.31
N GLY A 60 12.91 5.34 -42.82
CA GLY A 60 14.30 5.71 -43.19
C GLY A 60 14.87 6.89 -42.37
N LEU A 61 14.09 7.52 -41.53
CA LEU A 61 14.56 8.59 -40.62
C LEU A 61 14.73 8.04 -39.21
N ASP A 62 15.77 8.52 -38.53
CA ASP A 62 16.17 7.99 -37.21
C ASP A 62 16.54 9.05 -36.17
N THR A 63 16.58 10.31 -36.57
CA THR A 63 17.03 11.41 -35.73
C THR A 63 16.05 12.57 -35.82
N VAL A 64 15.76 13.23 -34.66
CA VAL A 64 14.92 14.40 -34.60
C VAL A 64 15.69 15.54 -33.96
N VAL A 65 15.79 16.68 -34.65
CA VAL A 65 16.28 17.91 -34.06
C VAL A 65 15.10 18.69 -33.49
N PRO A 66 15.14 19.11 -32.21
CA PRO A 66 14.15 20.04 -31.67
C PRO A 66 14.14 21.36 -32.46
N GLN A 67 12.96 21.94 -32.65
CA GLN A 67 12.83 23.17 -33.44
C GLN A 67 13.64 24.32 -32.87
N GLU A 68 13.87 24.35 -31.57
CA GLU A 68 14.65 25.37 -30.85
C GLU A 68 16.15 25.40 -31.27
N PHE A 69 16.66 24.29 -31.81
CA PHE A 69 18.04 24.16 -32.27
C PHE A 69 18.16 24.31 -33.78
N THR A 70 17.14 24.87 -34.43
CA THR A 70 17.13 25.09 -35.88
C THR A 70 16.89 26.57 -36.22
N THR A 71 17.39 26.94 -37.39
CA THR A 71 16.99 28.20 -38.04
C THR A 71 16.23 27.86 -39.31
N ALA A 72 14.97 28.34 -39.40
CA ALA A 72 14.09 28.09 -40.55
C ALA A 72 14.00 29.34 -41.42
N GLN A 73 14.24 29.17 -42.73
CA GLN A 73 14.04 30.17 -43.78
C GLN A 73 13.21 29.56 -44.90
N GLY A 74 11.88 29.78 -44.85
CA GLY A 74 10.94 29.10 -45.71
C GLY A 74 10.93 27.58 -45.43
N ASP A 75 11.20 26.77 -46.44
CA ASP A 75 11.35 25.32 -46.34
C ASP A 75 12.76 24.85 -45.99
N GLN A 76 13.73 25.73 -45.94
CA GLN A 76 15.11 25.47 -45.56
C GLN A 76 15.31 25.49 -44.06
N ILE A 77 15.77 24.38 -43.49
CA ILE A 77 15.99 24.18 -42.06
C ILE A 77 17.48 23.96 -41.82
N THR A 78 18.12 24.86 -41.14
CA THR A 78 19.55 24.77 -40.79
C THR A 78 19.72 24.35 -39.32
N ILE A 79 20.46 23.29 -39.13
CA ILE A 79 20.81 22.68 -37.82
C ILE A 79 22.23 23.15 -37.48
N ALA A 80 22.42 23.70 -36.27
CA ALA A 80 23.73 24.11 -35.81
C ALA A 80 24.68 22.90 -35.61
N PRO A 81 26.01 23.09 -35.72
CA PRO A 81 26.98 22.03 -35.48
C PRO A 81 26.88 21.43 -34.10
N ASP A 82 27.09 20.15 -33.96
CA ASP A 82 27.28 19.40 -32.70
C ASP A 82 26.13 19.53 -31.65
N VAL A 83 24.92 19.97 -32.06
CA VAL A 83 23.76 20.10 -31.16
C VAL A 83 23.02 18.78 -30.85
N LEU A 84 23.28 17.73 -31.64
CA LEU A 84 22.69 16.39 -31.47
C LEU A 84 23.54 15.32 -32.15
N ARG A 85 23.22 14.08 -31.83
CA ARG A 85 23.85 12.88 -32.38
C ARG A 85 22.83 12.05 -33.16
N LEU A 86 23.33 11.14 -34.00
CA LEU A 86 22.51 10.17 -34.68
C LEU A 86 21.67 9.38 -33.67
N GLY A 87 20.37 9.30 -33.93
CA GLY A 87 19.39 8.60 -33.07
C GLY A 87 18.77 9.44 -31.97
N ASP A 88 19.23 10.68 -31.74
CA ASP A 88 18.70 11.54 -30.71
C ASP A 88 17.22 11.84 -30.93
N ASN A 89 16.47 11.94 -29.82
CA ASN A 89 15.04 12.29 -29.74
C ASN A 89 14.10 11.33 -30.49
N ARG A 90 14.55 10.12 -30.80
CA ARG A 90 13.71 9.02 -31.27
C ARG A 90 13.42 8.09 -30.10
N ARG A 91 12.15 7.84 -29.86
CA ARG A 91 11.69 6.78 -28.94
C ARG A 91 11.47 5.50 -29.72
N PHE A 92 12.02 4.41 -29.22
CA PHE A 92 11.91 3.13 -29.90
C PHE A 92 10.60 2.41 -29.57
N LYS A 93 10.07 1.64 -30.53
CA LYS A 93 9.01 0.68 -30.28
C LYS A 93 9.38 -0.20 -29.09
N GLY A 94 8.52 -0.25 -28.08
CA GLY A 94 8.69 -1.11 -26.92
C GLY A 94 9.73 -0.64 -25.89
N GLU A 95 10.24 0.60 -25.96
CA GLU A 95 11.28 1.08 -25.01
C GLU A 95 10.81 1.12 -23.56
N ASP A 96 9.53 1.35 -23.31
CA ASP A 96 8.92 1.32 -21.96
C ASP A 96 8.44 -0.10 -21.62
N LEU A 97 7.68 -0.73 -22.54
CA LEU A 97 7.21 -2.11 -22.41
C LEU A 97 7.32 -2.86 -23.71
N MET A 98 8.12 -3.90 -23.70
CA MET A 98 8.25 -4.82 -24.83
C MET A 98 7.03 -5.74 -24.94
N GLU A 99 6.63 -6.05 -26.17
CA GLU A 99 5.59 -7.04 -26.46
C GLU A 99 5.98 -8.41 -25.87
N GLY A 100 5.05 -9.05 -25.15
CA GLY A 100 5.31 -10.32 -24.44
C GLY A 100 5.94 -10.14 -23.05
N GLY A 101 6.35 -8.92 -22.68
CA GLY A 101 6.83 -8.60 -21.33
C GLY A 101 5.71 -8.52 -20.31
N VAL A 102 6.05 -8.71 -19.03
CA VAL A 102 5.11 -8.56 -17.91
C VAL A 102 4.94 -7.09 -17.58
N ALA A 103 3.74 -6.54 -17.80
CA ALA A 103 3.42 -5.17 -17.44
C ALA A 103 3.11 -5.01 -15.95
N LEU A 104 2.33 -5.93 -15.38
CA LEU A 104 1.98 -5.98 -13.97
C LEU A 104 1.99 -7.44 -13.51
N ALA A 105 2.60 -7.71 -12.38
CA ALA A 105 2.66 -9.05 -11.82
C ALA A 105 1.48 -9.33 -10.86
N ARG A 106 1.18 -10.61 -10.64
CA ARG A 106 0.21 -11.02 -9.63
C ARG A 106 0.63 -10.54 -8.24
N GLY A 107 -0.31 -9.92 -7.51
CA GLY A 107 -0.07 -9.40 -6.16
C GLY A 107 0.39 -7.95 -6.11
N GLU A 108 0.50 -7.29 -7.25
CA GLU A 108 0.73 -5.85 -7.30
C GLU A 108 -0.57 -5.08 -7.05
N LEU A 109 -0.44 -3.96 -6.36
CA LEU A 109 -1.55 -3.04 -6.13
C LEU A 109 -1.80 -2.20 -7.39
N LEU A 110 -3.06 -2.15 -7.83
CA LEU A 110 -3.47 -1.26 -8.92
C LEU A 110 -3.51 0.19 -8.43
N THR A 111 -2.35 0.83 -8.48
CA THR A 111 -2.21 2.28 -8.24
C THR A 111 -2.76 3.08 -9.44
N PRO A 112 -2.95 4.41 -9.32
CA PRO A 112 -3.31 5.24 -10.48
C PRO A 112 -2.32 5.08 -11.65
N ALA A 113 -1.02 4.95 -11.40
CA ALA A 113 -0.01 4.70 -12.44
C ALA A 113 -0.20 3.33 -13.11
N ALA A 114 -0.50 2.28 -12.32
CA ALA A 114 -0.79 0.94 -12.86
C ALA A 114 -2.05 0.95 -13.75
N LEU A 115 -3.09 1.70 -13.37
CA LEU A 115 -4.30 1.87 -14.21
C LEU A 115 -3.96 2.59 -15.51
N GLY A 116 -3.12 3.63 -15.47
CA GLY A 116 -2.63 4.31 -16.66
C GLY A 116 -1.87 3.37 -17.59
N LEU A 117 -1.02 2.52 -17.03
CA LEU A 117 -0.27 1.52 -17.77
C LEU A 117 -1.21 0.50 -18.46
N VAL A 118 -2.20 -0.03 -17.73
CA VAL A 118 -3.23 -0.94 -18.31
C VAL A 118 -3.96 -0.26 -19.47
N ALA A 119 -4.34 1.00 -19.30
CA ALA A 119 -5.01 1.77 -20.34
C ALA A 119 -4.12 2.00 -21.56
N SER A 120 -2.81 2.26 -21.40
CA SER A 120 -1.86 2.44 -22.49
C SER A 120 -1.66 1.17 -23.34
N LEU A 121 -1.97 0.00 -22.77
CA LEU A 121 -1.99 -1.28 -23.47
C LEU A 121 -3.30 -1.55 -24.23
N GLY A 122 -4.27 -0.64 -24.15
CA GLY A 122 -5.60 -0.81 -24.78
C GLY A 122 -6.49 -1.84 -24.09
N LEU A 123 -6.17 -2.25 -22.88
CA LEU A 123 -6.93 -3.27 -22.14
C LEU A 123 -8.14 -2.65 -21.46
N LYS A 124 -9.33 -3.14 -21.78
CA LYS A 124 -10.59 -2.69 -21.16
C LYS A 124 -10.77 -3.24 -19.74
N THR A 125 -10.28 -4.44 -19.48
CA THR A 125 -10.46 -5.15 -18.21
C THR A 125 -9.21 -5.93 -17.85
N VAL A 126 -8.98 -6.10 -16.55
CA VAL A 126 -7.94 -6.99 -16.00
C VAL A 126 -8.55 -7.84 -14.89
N THR A 127 -8.02 -9.06 -14.72
CA THR A 127 -8.43 -9.94 -13.63
C THR A 127 -7.74 -9.50 -12.34
N VAL A 128 -8.53 -9.30 -11.29
CA VAL A 128 -8.04 -8.87 -9.97
C VAL A 128 -8.54 -9.82 -8.88
N SER A 129 -7.87 -9.81 -7.73
CA SER A 129 -8.42 -10.46 -6.52
C SER A 129 -9.69 -9.74 -6.10
N ARG A 130 -10.73 -10.48 -5.70
CA ARG A 130 -11.92 -9.87 -5.12
C ARG A 130 -11.57 -9.11 -3.83
N ARG A 131 -12.39 -8.15 -3.47
CA ARG A 131 -12.26 -7.47 -2.18
C ARG A 131 -12.45 -8.46 -1.05
N LEU A 132 -11.60 -8.36 -0.03
CA LEU A 132 -11.71 -9.13 1.19
C LEU A 132 -12.90 -8.62 1.99
N ARG A 133 -13.75 -9.50 2.52
CA ARG A 133 -14.84 -9.15 3.43
C ARG A 133 -14.36 -9.29 4.86
N VAL A 134 -14.47 -8.23 5.64
CA VAL A 134 -14.01 -8.20 7.04
C VAL A 134 -15.16 -7.81 7.94
N ALA A 135 -15.58 -8.71 8.82
CA ALA A 135 -16.55 -8.42 9.85
C ALA A 135 -15.86 -7.77 11.06
N TYR A 136 -16.50 -6.75 11.62
CA TYR A 136 -16.05 -6.09 12.85
C TYR A 136 -17.19 -5.96 13.85
N PHE A 137 -16.90 -6.22 15.11
CA PHE A 137 -17.75 -5.86 16.24
C PHE A 137 -16.91 -5.58 17.49
N SER A 138 -17.40 -4.66 18.33
CA SER A 138 -16.86 -4.40 19.67
C SER A 138 -17.56 -5.27 20.69
N THR A 139 -16.84 -5.70 21.74
CA THR A 139 -17.42 -6.46 22.87
C THR A 139 -17.15 -5.77 24.18
N GLY A 140 -18.14 -5.80 25.08
CA GLY A 140 -18.06 -5.26 26.43
C GLY A 140 -19.35 -4.59 26.84
N ASP A 141 -19.81 -4.85 28.06
CA ASP A 141 -21.04 -4.25 28.61
C ASP A 141 -20.87 -2.75 28.93
N GLU A 142 -19.65 -2.28 29.04
CA GLU A 142 -19.31 -0.87 29.23
C GLU A 142 -19.38 -0.07 27.92
N ILE A 143 -19.51 -0.71 26.75
CA ILE A 143 -19.46 -0.03 25.47
C ILE A 143 -20.83 0.51 25.06
N LEU A 144 -20.89 1.81 24.76
CA LEU A 144 -22.07 2.50 24.25
C LEU A 144 -21.94 2.76 22.75
N SER A 145 -23.03 2.53 22.02
CA SER A 145 -23.15 3.00 20.63
C SER A 145 -23.36 4.53 20.61
N LEU A 146 -23.01 5.16 19.47
CA LEU A 146 -23.28 6.60 19.32
C LEU A 146 -24.79 6.87 19.36
N GLY A 147 -25.16 7.93 20.11
CA GLY A 147 -26.56 8.31 20.32
C GLY A 147 -27.20 7.69 21.57
N GLU A 148 -26.59 6.71 22.21
CA GLU A 148 -27.03 6.24 23.51
C GLU A 148 -26.72 7.27 24.59
N PRO A 149 -27.58 7.43 25.61
CA PRO A 149 -27.30 8.35 26.72
C PRO A 149 -26.08 7.87 27.52
N PRO A 150 -25.22 8.79 27.99
CA PRO A 150 -24.10 8.43 28.84
C PRO A 150 -24.58 7.80 30.13
N ARG A 151 -23.85 6.76 30.60
CA ARG A 151 -24.08 6.13 31.91
C ARG A 151 -22.76 5.94 32.64
N GLU A 152 -22.82 5.90 33.94
CA GLU A 152 -21.65 5.71 34.80
C GLU A 152 -20.91 4.40 34.46
N GLY A 153 -19.59 4.46 34.35
CA GLY A 153 -18.74 3.32 34.02
C GLY A 153 -18.71 2.93 32.55
N ALA A 154 -19.49 3.59 31.68
CA ALA A 154 -19.50 3.28 30.27
C ALA A 154 -18.70 4.27 29.44
N VAL A 155 -18.28 3.84 28.24
CA VAL A 155 -17.52 4.62 27.27
C VAL A 155 -18.11 4.43 25.87
N TYR A 156 -18.07 5.48 25.05
CA TYR A 156 -18.48 5.37 23.64
C TYR A 156 -17.48 4.56 22.82
N ASP A 157 -18.00 3.77 21.89
CA ASP A 157 -17.23 2.89 21.01
C ASP A 157 -16.40 3.66 19.99
N SER A 158 -15.23 4.14 20.40
CA SER A 158 -14.28 4.77 19.50
C SER A 158 -13.54 3.76 18.60
N ASN A 159 -13.38 2.51 19.07
CA ASN A 159 -12.64 1.47 18.35
C ASN A 159 -13.33 1.09 17.04
N ARG A 160 -14.66 0.97 17.05
CA ARG A 160 -15.48 0.67 15.87
C ARG A 160 -15.20 1.62 14.73
N TYR A 161 -15.24 2.92 14.99
CA TYR A 161 -15.03 3.95 13.97
C TYR A 161 -13.57 4.02 13.52
N THR A 162 -12.64 3.81 14.44
CA THR A 162 -11.22 3.73 14.11
C THR A 162 -10.92 2.55 13.20
N VAL A 163 -11.38 1.35 13.54
CA VAL A 163 -11.15 0.13 12.74
C VAL A 163 -11.89 0.21 11.41
N PHE A 164 -13.13 0.73 11.41
CA PHE A 164 -13.89 0.96 10.18
C PHE A 164 -13.13 1.87 9.21
N GLY A 165 -12.58 2.99 9.71
CA GLY A 165 -11.76 3.90 8.90
C GLY A 165 -10.51 3.22 8.33
N LEU A 166 -9.77 2.46 9.15
CA LEU A 166 -8.58 1.72 8.72
C LEU A 166 -8.90 0.66 7.65
N LEU A 167 -9.99 -0.08 7.82
CA LEU A 167 -10.45 -1.10 6.88
C LEU A 167 -10.92 -0.49 5.55
N THR A 168 -11.67 0.61 5.60
CA THR A 168 -12.14 1.34 4.42
C THR A 168 -10.96 1.85 3.58
N ARG A 169 -9.95 2.44 4.22
CA ARG A 169 -8.71 2.88 3.53
C ARG A 169 -7.91 1.72 2.95
N LEU A 170 -7.98 0.55 3.55
CA LEU A 170 -7.36 -0.67 3.01
C LEU A 170 -8.10 -1.21 1.78
N GLY A 171 -9.32 -0.72 1.50
CA GLY A 171 -10.12 -1.11 0.34
C GLY A 171 -10.86 -2.44 0.49
N VAL A 172 -11.05 -2.92 1.71
CA VAL A 172 -11.85 -4.13 2.00
C VAL A 172 -13.35 -3.79 2.09
N GLU A 173 -14.19 -4.79 1.94
CA GLU A 173 -15.62 -4.71 2.23
C GLU A 173 -15.84 -4.92 3.74
N VAL A 174 -16.32 -3.89 4.43
CA VAL A 174 -16.53 -3.92 5.87
C VAL A 174 -17.95 -4.38 6.19
N ILE A 175 -18.07 -5.45 6.98
CA ILE A 175 -19.33 -5.92 7.57
C ILE A 175 -19.35 -5.42 9.01
N ASP A 176 -19.97 -4.27 9.23
CA ASP A 176 -20.08 -3.64 10.56
C ASP A 176 -21.23 -4.26 11.35
N MET A 177 -20.90 -5.01 12.40
CA MET A 177 -21.87 -5.72 13.26
C MET A 177 -22.17 -4.99 14.58
N GLY A 178 -21.57 -3.80 14.79
CA GLY A 178 -21.86 -2.96 15.94
C GLY A 178 -21.22 -3.41 17.24
N VAL A 179 -21.97 -3.24 18.34
CA VAL A 179 -21.57 -3.65 19.69
C VAL A 179 -22.32 -4.92 20.08
N VAL A 180 -21.58 -5.93 20.49
CA VAL A 180 -22.13 -7.20 21.02
C VAL A 180 -21.88 -7.23 22.53
N ARG A 181 -22.94 -7.39 23.31
CA ARG A 181 -22.84 -7.53 24.76
C ARG A 181 -22.08 -8.79 25.14
N ASP A 182 -21.47 -8.80 26.32
CA ASP A 182 -20.71 -9.94 26.83
C ASP A 182 -21.62 -11.07 27.35
N ASP A 183 -22.59 -11.48 26.51
CA ASP A 183 -23.51 -12.58 26.69
C ASP A 183 -23.10 -13.76 25.79
N PRO A 184 -23.00 -14.98 26.34
CA PRO A 184 -22.55 -16.16 25.57
C PRO A 184 -23.38 -16.45 24.33
N ALA A 185 -24.71 -16.29 24.37
CA ALA A 185 -25.56 -16.58 23.22
C ALA A 185 -25.44 -15.51 22.14
N LEU A 186 -25.37 -14.26 22.51
CA LEU A 186 -25.14 -13.15 21.57
C LEU A 186 -23.77 -13.22 20.91
N LEU A 187 -22.73 -13.56 21.67
CA LEU A 187 -21.36 -13.75 21.14
C LEU A 187 -21.30 -14.96 20.20
N GLU A 188 -21.93 -16.09 20.54
CA GLU A 188 -22.00 -17.27 19.67
C GLU A 188 -22.68 -16.93 18.34
N ALA A 189 -23.81 -16.22 18.40
CA ALA A 189 -24.53 -15.80 17.20
C ALA A 189 -23.68 -14.86 16.34
N ALA A 190 -23.05 -13.86 16.94
CA ALA A 190 -22.22 -12.89 16.23
C ALA A 190 -20.99 -13.55 15.56
N PHE A 191 -20.26 -14.40 16.28
CA PHE A 191 -19.12 -15.11 15.69
C PHE A 191 -19.54 -16.06 14.56
N THR A 192 -20.66 -16.76 14.73
CA THR A 192 -21.19 -17.67 13.72
C THR A 192 -21.61 -16.91 12.46
N GLU A 193 -22.38 -15.83 12.61
CA GLU A 193 -22.79 -14.98 11.50
C GLU A 193 -21.56 -14.40 10.78
N ALA A 194 -20.60 -13.83 11.53
CA ALA A 194 -19.39 -13.28 10.97
C ALA A 194 -18.59 -14.32 10.17
N ALA A 195 -18.44 -15.54 10.70
CA ALA A 195 -17.70 -16.61 10.05
C ALA A 195 -18.35 -17.12 8.76
N GLN A 196 -19.67 -16.98 8.61
CA GLN A 196 -20.40 -17.34 7.39
C GLN A 196 -20.30 -16.26 6.30
N ARG A 197 -20.18 -14.98 6.69
CA ARG A 197 -20.28 -13.83 5.79
C ARG A 197 -18.93 -13.21 5.41
N ALA A 198 -17.92 -13.37 6.27
CA ALA A 198 -16.63 -12.71 6.12
C ALA A 198 -15.47 -13.68 5.90
N ASP A 199 -14.39 -13.16 5.35
CA ASP A 199 -13.09 -13.85 5.21
C ASP A 199 -12.23 -13.68 6.46
N ALA A 200 -12.43 -12.54 7.16
CA ALA A 200 -11.76 -12.24 8.43
C ALA A 200 -12.76 -11.60 9.41
N ILE A 201 -12.52 -11.83 10.70
CA ILE A 201 -13.26 -11.25 11.82
C ILE A 201 -12.27 -10.44 12.64
N ILE A 202 -12.63 -9.22 12.99
CA ILE A 202 -11.89 -8.38 13.92
C ILE A 202 -12.83 -8.06 15.09
N THR A 203 -12.36 -8.30 16.31
CA THR A 203 -13.05 -7.83 17.52
C THR A 203 -12.16 -6.90 18.33
N SER A 204 -12.73 -5.94 19.03
CA SER A 204 -12.05 -5.16 20.06
C SER A 204 -12.68 -5.40 21.43
N GLY A 205 -11.84 -5.65 22.42
CA GLY A 205 -12.27 -6.15 23.75
C GLY A 205 -12.22 -7.66 23.84
N GLY A 206 -12.50 -8.23 25.01
CA GLY A 206 -12.61 -9.66 25.25
C GLY A 206 -11.33 -10.50 25.06
N VAL A 207 -10.14 -9.88 25.03
CA VAL A 207 -8.85 -10.60 24.92
C VAL A 207 -7.99 -10.43 26.19
N SER A 208 -8.53 -9.80 27.21
CA SER A 208 -7.86 -9.61 28.50
C SER A 208 -7.85 -10.93 29.30
N VAL A 209 -7.11 -10.95 30.41
CA VAL A 209 -6.99 -12.12 31.30
C VAL A 209 -8.01 -12.11 32.44
N GLY A 210 -9.11 -11.35 32.32
CA GLY A 210 -10.17 -11.26 33.32
C GLY A 210 -10.95 -12.57 33.48
N GLU A 211 -11.44 -12.84 34.68
CA GLU A 211 -12.16 -14.09 35.01
C GLU A 211 -13.55 -14.20 34.36
N ALA A 212 -14.16 -13.09 33.91
CA ALA A 212 -15.48 -13.01 33.28
C ALA A 212 -15.41 -12.75 31.76
N ASP A 213 -14.47 -13.37 31.05
CA ASP A 213 -14.28 -13.14 29.62
C ASP A 213 -15.01 -14.20 28.78
N HIS A 214 -16.34 -14.00 28.61
CA HIS A 214 -17.18 -14.88 27.76
C HIS A 214 -16.72 -14.84 26.31
N THR A 215 -16.23 -13.73 25.82
CA THR A 215 -15.68 -13.56 24.46
C THR A 215 -14.56 -14.55 24.23
N ARG A 216 -13.61 -14.66 25.17
CA ARG A 216 -12.49 -15.61 25.08
C ARG A 216 -12.94 -17.07 25.12
N ALA A 217 -13.92 -17.41 25.98
CA ALA A 217 -14.50 -18.73 26.06
C ALA A 217 -15.17 -19.12 24.71
N MET A 218 -15.89 -18.17 24.11
CA MET A 218 -16.59 -18.38 22.86
C MET A 218 -15.64 -18.54 21.66
N MET A 219 -14.58 -17.72 21.61
CA MET A 219 -13.51 -17.89 20.59
C MET A 219 -12.90 -19.30 20.62
N LYS A 220 -12.66 -19.84 21.83
CA LYS A 220 -12.15 -21.21 21.98
C LYS A 220 -13.17 -22.30 21.64
N LYS A 221 -14.45 -22.06 21.92
CA LYS A 221 -15.54 -22.99 21.62
C LYS A 221 -15.77 -23.13 20.12
N LEU A 222 -15.74 -22.01 19.40
CA LEU A 222 -16.14 -21.94 17.98
C LEU A 222 -14.98 -22.09 17.00
N GLY A 223 -13.73 -22.08 17.49
CA GLY A 223 -12.58 -22.13 16.62
C GLY A 223 -11.28 -22.59 17.27
N ASP A 224 -10.24 -22.66 16.44
CA ASP A 224 -8.86 -22.83 16.89
C ASP A 224 -8.21 -21.45 17.06
N VAL A 225 -8.17 -20.97 18.30
CA VAL A 225 -7.74 -19.61 18.62
C VAL A 225 -6.64 -19.62 19.68
N ALA A 226 -5.50 -19.04 19.33
CA ALA A 226 -4.38 -18.81 20.22
C ALA A 226 -4.46 -17.39 20.85
N PHE A 227 -4.22 -17.33 22.15
CA PHE A 227 -4.17 -16.06 22.90
C PHE A 227 -2.73 -15.75 23.27
N TRP A 228 -2.24 -14.62 22.77
CA TRP A 228 -0.85 -14.23 22.87
C TRP A 228 -0.65 -13.05 23.82
N ARG A 229 0.50 -13.04 24.48
CA ARG A 229 1.07 -11.89 25.16
C ARG A 229 2.29 -11.44 24.40
N ILE A 230 2.12 -10.51 23.49
CA ILE A 230 3.20 -10.05 22.62
C ILE A 230 4.13 -9.13 23.43
N ALA A 231 5.44 -9.27 23.24
CA ALA A 231 6.45 -8.38 23.85
C ALA A 231 6.47 -7.02 23.15
N MET A 232 5.34 -6.28 23.23
CA MET A 232 5.17 -4.96 22.65
C MET A 232 4.46 -3.99 23.60
N ARG A 233 4.48 -2.71 23.26
CA ARG A 233 3.73 -1.63 23.93
C ARG A 233 3.36 -0.54 22.92
N PRO A 234 2.07 -0.10 22.89
CA PRO A 234 0.88 -0.73 23.47
C PRO A 234 0.48 -2.01 22.72
N GLY A 235 -0.58 -2.69 23.16
CA GLY A 235 -1.16 -3.83 22.42
C GLY A 235 -0.62 -5.21 22.81
N ARG A 236 -0.33 -5.43 24.09
CA ARG A 236 0.23 -6.67 24.61
C ARG A 236 -0.66 -7.92 24.41
N PRO A 237 -1.98 -7.89 24.75
CA PRO A 237 -2.86 -9.04 24.52
C PRO A 237 -3.38 -9.02 23.09
N MET A 238 -3.42 -10.18 22.45
CA MET A 238 -4.01 -10.40 21.12
C MET A 238 -4.49 -11.85 21.00
N ALA A 239 -5.62 -12.06 20.33
CA ALA A 239 -6.08 -13.37 19.91
C ALA A 239 -5.96 -13.50 18.39
N VAL A 240 -5.47 -14.65 17.92
CA VAL A 240 -5.40 -14.96 16.49
C VAL A 240 -5.79 -16.41 16.29
N GLY A 241 -6.61 -16.66 15.29
CA GLY A 241 -7.06 -18.01 15.01
C GLY A 241 -8.03 -18.07 13.84
N ARG A 242 -8.90 -19.08 13.86
CA ARG A 242 -9.92 -19.29 12.84
C ARG A 242 -11.23 -19.69 13.51
N ILE A 243 -12.34 -19.09 13.09
CA ILE A 243 -13.70 -19.44 13.50
C ILE A 243 -14.34 -20.24 12.36
N ALA A 244 -14.91 -21.40 12.67
CA ALA A 244 -15.57 -22.24 11.69
C ALA A 244 -16.94 -21.66 11.25
N ALA A 245 -17.27 -21.78 9.96
CA ALA A 245 -18.56 -21.31 9.42
C ALA A 245 -19.75 -22.21 9.80
N THR A 246 -19.52 -23.47 10.12
CA THR A 246 -20.52 -24.43 10.61
C THR A 246 -19.99 -25.07 11.88
N GLY A 247 -20.86 -25.32 12.87
CA GLY A 247 -20.51 -25.83 14.19
C GLY A 247 -19.90 -27.25 14.18
N ILE A 248 -18.71 -27.35 13.59
CA ILE A 248 -17.88 -28.54 13.65
C ILE A 248 -17.14 -28.46 14.98
N GLN A 249 -17.51 -29.35 15.91
CA GLN A 249 -16.70 -29.57 17.10
C GLN A 249 -15.25 -29.80 16.68
N ALA A 250 -14.35 -28.95 17.18
CA ALA A 250 -12.93 -29.10 16.98
C ALA A 250 -12.51 -30.52 17.40
N LYS A 251 -11.99 -31.31 16.47
CA LYS A 251 -11.33 -32.57 16.81
C LYS A 251 -10.10 -32.22 17.65
N THR A 252 -10.22 -32.42 18.95
CA THR A 252 -9.08 -32.39 19.87
C THR A 252 -8.16 -33.55 19.51
N GLY A 253 -6.98 -33.25 19.03
CA GLY A 253 -5.91 -34.24 18.89
C GLY A 253 -5.20 -34.22 17.55
N SER A 254 -4.25 -33.31 17.39
CA SER A 254 -3.09 -33.52 16.54
C SER A 254 -1.94 -32.65 17.08
N SER A 255 -0.91 -33.28 17.56
CA SER A 255 0.40 -32.71 17.89
C SER A 255 1.03 -32.25 16.57
N ALA A 256 0.85 -30.99 16.19
CA ALA A 256 1.43 -30.44 14.99
C ALA A 256 2.91 -30.10 15.23
N GLN A 257 3.81 -30.82 14.56
CA GLN A 257 5.17 -30.36 14.29
C GLN A 257 5.11 -29.06 13.43
N PRO A 258 6.07 -28.13 13.59
CA PRO A 258 6.09 -26.90 12.82
C PRO A 258 6.32 -27.23 11.33
N ALA A 259 5.31 -27.00 10.51
CA ALA A 259 5.40 -27.14 9.06
C ALA A 259 6.26 -26.01 8.47
N SER A 260 7.04 -26.33 7.44
CA SER A 260 7.88 -25.39 6.72
C SER A 260 7.05 -24.31 6.01
N ALA A 261 7.56 -23.10 5.89
CA ALA A 261 6.88 -21.92 5.34
C ALA A 261 6.30 -22.09 3.91
N SER A 262 6.70 -23.14 3.20
CA SER A 262 6.27 -23.43 1.82
C SER A 262 4.88 -24.08 1.71
N SER A 263 4.40 -24.79 2.76
CA SER A 263 3.11 -25.49 2.72
C SER A 263 1.91 -24.58 3.03
N TYR A 264 2.12 -23.43 3.65
CA TYR A 264 1.02 -22.50 4.01
C TYR A 264 0.40 -21.75 2.83
N GLN A 265 1.01 -21.78 1.65
CA GLN A 265 0.57 -20.99 0.50
C GLN A 265 -0.63 -21.59 -0.24
N ASN A 266 -0.82 -22.90 -0.15
CA ASN A 266 -1.90 -23.61 -0.85
C ASN A 266 -3.14 -23.88 0.02
N ASP A 267 -3.03 -23.80 1.35
CA ASP A 267 -4.11 -24.21 2.27
C ASP A 267 -5.07 -23.06 2.66
N ILE A 268 -4.75 -21.81 2.34
CA ILE A 268 -5.62 -20.65 2.65
C ILE A 268 -6.91 -20.68 1.81
N ASN A 269 -6.90 -21.34 0.67
CA ASN A 269 -8.05 -21.44 -0.25
C ASN A 269 -8.76 -22.81 -0.26
N ALA A 270 -8.29 -23.78 0.49
CA ALA A 270 -8.85 -25.12 0.49
C ALA A 270 -9.80 -25.35 1.68
N SER A 271 -11.11 -25.21 1.40
CA SER A 271 -12.20 -26.10 1.84
C SER A 271 -12.51 -26.38 3.32
N THR A 272 -12.14 -25.53 4.28
CA THR A 272 -12.84 -25.50 5.56
C THR A 272 -13.50 -24.14 5.73
N GLY A 273 -14.82 -24.08 5.50
CA GLY A 273 -15.58 -22.83 5.66
C GLY A 273 -15.30 -22.15 7.00
N GLY A 274 -15.11 -20.84 7.00
CA GLY A 274 -14.83 -20.05 8.21
C GLY A 274 -13.94 -18.83 7.93
N ALA A 275 -13.74 -18.01 8.97
CA ALA A 275 -13.02 -16.75 8.89
C ALA A 275 -11.78 -16.71 9.80
N VAL A 276 -10.74 -15.98 9.37
CA VAL A 276 -9.57 -15.69 10.21
C VAL A 276 -9.96 -14.70 11.28
N LEU A 277 -9.65 -14.98 12.54
CA LEU A 277 -9.99 -14.13 13.69
C LEU A 277 -8.77 -13.32 14.14
N PHE A 278 -9.01 -12.04 14.40
CA PHE A 278 -8.11 -11.12 15.10
C PHE A 278 -8.85 -10.48 16.28
N GLY A 279 -8.56 -10.92 17.49
CA GLY A 279 -9.05 -10.28 18.71
C GLY A 279 -8.05 -9.22 19.17
N LEU A 280 -8.49 -7.96 19.21
CA LEU A 280 -7.67 -6.81 19.54
C LEU A 280 -7.91 -6.34 20.99
N PRO A 281 -6.94 -5.63 21.60
CA PRO A 281 -7.14 -5.01 22.92
C PRO A 281 -8.34 -4.05 22.95
N GLY A 282 -8.85 -3.71 24.15
CA GLY A 282 -9.93 -2.71 24.30
C GLY A 282 -9.46 -1.25 24.20
N ASN A 283 -8.20 -0.95 24.58
CA ASN A 283 -7.69 0.42 24.56
C ASN A 283 -7.47 0.95 23.13
N PRO A 284 -7.97 2.14 22.75
CA PRO A 284 -8.03 2.60 21.36
C PRO A 284 -6.66 2.73 20.67
N VAL A 285 -5.66 3.26 21.35
CA VAL A 285 -4.29 3.32 20.78
C VAL A 285 -3.71 1.93 20.60
N ALA A 286 -3.99 1.00 21.51
CA ALA A 286 -3.53 -0.37 21.40
C ALA A 286 -4.20 -1.08 20.21
N VAL A 287 -5.49 -0.83 19.97
CA VAL A 287 -6.22 -1.32 18.78
C VAL A 287 -5.52 -0.87 17.50
N MET A 288 -5.28 0.44 17.34
CA MET A 288 -4.63 0.99 16.15
C MET A 288 -3.23 0.40 15.93
N VAL A 289 -2.39 0.39 16.97
CA VAL A 289 -1.02 -0.12 16.87
C VAL A 289 -1.00 -1.62 16.56
N THR A 290 -1.85 -2.41 17.20
CA THR A 290 -1.96 -3.85 16.93
C THR A 290 -2.48 -4.11 15.51
N PHE A 291 -3.45 -3.31 15.06
CA PHE A 291 -3.94 -3.37 13.69
C PHE A 291 -2.82 -3.10 12.69
N LEU A 292 -2.08 -2.02 12.85
CA LEU A 292 -0.99 -1.64 11.93
C LEU A 292 0.16 -2.66 11.92
N ALA A 293 0.52 -3.19 13.09
CA ALA A 293 1.65 -4.09 13.23
C ALA A 293 1.36 -5.53 12.76
N PHE A 294 0.12 -6.02 12.92
CA PHE A 294 -0.23 -7.43 12.67
C PHE A 294 -1.40 -7.63 11.74
N VAL A 295 -2.53 -6.95 11.96
CA VAL A 295 -3.76 -7.20 11.19
C VAL A 295 -3.60 -6.72 9.75
N ARG A 296 -3.13 -5.49 9.56
CA ARG A 296 -2.93 -4.92 8.22
C ARG A 296 -2.02 -5.78 7.32
N PRO A 297 -0.81 -6.21 7.76
CA PRO A 297 0.02 -7.11 6.97
C PRO A 297 -0.67 -8.44 6.64
N ALA A 298 -1.41 -9.01 7.60
CA ALA A 298 -2.15 -10.26 7.39
C ALA A 298 -3.27 -10.08 6.36
N LEU A 299 -4.08 -9.02 6.47
CA LEU A 299 -5.14 -8.72 5.50
C LEU A 299 -4.58 -8.46 4.10
N LEU A 300 -3.47 -7.70 3.97
CA LEU A 300 -2.79 -7.51 2.69
C LEU A 300 -2.36 -8.84 2.09
N ARG A 301 -1.81 -9.74 2.91
CA ARG A 301 -1.45 -11.10 2.45
C ARG A 301 -2.67 -11.90 1.99
N MET A 302 -3.77 -11.84 2.74
CA MET A 302 -5.04 -12.48 2.37
C MET A 302 -5.64 -11.90 1.08
N MET A 303 -5.42 -10.61 0.81
CA MET A 303 -5.78 -9.96 -0.46
C MET A 303 -4.87 -10.36 -1.63
N GLY A 304 -3.81 -11.12 -1.37
CA GLY A 304 -2.83 -11.54 -2.38
C GLY A 304 -1.70 -10.55 -2.63
N SER A 305 -1.56 -9.49 -1.82
CA SER A 305 -0.50 -8.51 -1.98
C SER A 305 0.88 -9.10 -1.69
N THR A 306 1.86 -8.72 -2.49
CA THR A 306 3.28 -9.01 -2.26
C THR A 306 3.95 -7.97 -1.35
N ARG A 307 3.33 -6.79 -1.19
CA ARG A 307 3.81 -5.70 -0.33
C ARG A 307 2.99 -5.64 0.96
N THR A 308 3.43 -6.29 2.01
CA THR A 308 2.69 -6.41 3.27
C THR A 308 3.19 -5.51 4.39
N ALA A 309 4.47 -5.18 4.41
CA ALA A 309 5.07 -4.31 5.42
C ALA A 309 5.25 -2.88 4.88
N PRO A 310 4.91 -1.84 5.66
CA PRO A 310 5.26 -0.48 5.31
C PRO A 310 6.79 -0.27 5.48
N PRO A 311 7.39 0.63 4.68
CA PRO A 311 8.79 1.00 4.89
C PRO A 311 8.94 1.71 6.25
N LEU A 312 10.04 1.43 6.94
CA LEU A 312 10.46 2.23 8.08
C LEU A 312 11.45 3.29 7.59
N LEU A 313 11.17 4.54 7.93
CA LEU A 313 12.04 5.66 7.60
C LEU A 313 12.98 5.94 8.77
N ARG A 314 14.20 6.36 8.48
CA ARG A 314 15.16 6.77 9.51
C ARG A 314 14.95 8.25 9.84
N ALA A 315 14.74 8.57 11.10
CA ALA A 315 14.61 9.95 11.59
C ALA A 315 15.50 10.18 12.82
N THR A 316 15.92 11.41 13.03
CA THR A 316 16.68 11.81 14.20
C THR A 316 15.73 12.24 15.33
N SER A 317 15.89 11.69 16.52
CA SER A 317 15.08 12.12 17.68
C SER A 317 15.51 13.49 18.15
N THR A 318 14.55 14.42 18.27
CA THR A 318 14.80 15.76 18.81
C THR A 318 14.67 15.85 20.32
N GLU A 319 14.33 14.73 20.98
CA GLU A 319 14.20 14.65 22.44
C GLU A 319 14.69 13.29 22.96
N ALA A 320 14.97 13.22 24.26
CA ALA A 320 15.30 11.95 24.91
C ALA A 320 14.03 11.11 25.10
N ILE A 321 14.08 9.83 24.69
CA ILE A 321 12.95 8.92 24.82
C ILE A 321 13.32 7.77 25.78
N ARG A 322 12.52 7.60 26.81
CA ARG A 322 12.70 6.50 27.78
C ARG A 322 12.18 5.19 27.20
N LYS A 323 13.03 4.17 27.19
CA LYS A 323 12.70 2.81 26.72
C LYS A 323 13.40 1.74 27.55
N LYS A 324 12.66 0.72 27.96
CA LYS A 324 13.22 -0.48 28.59
C LYS A 324 13.40 -1.58 27.54
N PRO A 325 14.57 -2.25 27.45
CA PRO A 325 14.74 -3.44 26.62
C PRO A 325 13.76 -4.56 26.97
N GLY A 326 13.60 -5.53 26.09
CA GLY A 326 12.74 -6.70 26.29
C GLY A 326 11.33 -6.57 25.69
N ARG A 327 11.05 -5.50 24.95
CA ARG A 327 9.82 -5.34 24.16
C ARG A 327 10.02 -4.32 23.05
N THR A 328 9.26 -4.44 21.97
CA THR A 328 9.14 -3.40 20.95
C THR A 328 8.15 -2.33 21.42
N GLU A 329 8.49 -1.06 21.32
CA GLU A 329 7.56 0.03 21.65
C GLU A 329 7.21 0.83 20.40
N TYR A 330 5.92 1.14 20.24
CA TYR A 330 5.38 2.01 19.22
C TYR A 330 4.89 3.29 19.88
N GLN A 331 5.69 4.34 19.80
CA GLN A 331 5.35 5.63 20.40
C GLN A 331 4.84 6.60 19.33
N ARG A 332 3.77 7.34 19.65
CA ARG A 332 3.20 8.34 18.73
C ARG A 332 4.19 9.47 18.58
N GLY A 333 4.48 9.81 17.33
CA GLY A 333 5.45 10.84 16.99
C GLY A 333 4.96 11.79 15.90
N THR A 334 5.53 12.99 15.93
CA THR A 334 5.42 13.96 14.84
C THR A 334 6.75 13.99 14.10
N VAL A 335 6.71 13.52 12.85
CA VAL A 335 7.85 13.53 11.93
C VAL A 335 7.81 14.80 11.11
N THR A 336 8.94 15.48 11.02
CA THR A 336 9.11 16.71 10.25
C THR A 336 10.45 16.69 9.51
N THR A 337 10.61 17.55 8.51
CA THR A 337 11.92 17.79 7.89
C THR A 337 12.64 18.89 8.66
N GLY A 338 13.86 18.60 9.10
CA GLY A 338 14.72 19.55 9.76
C GLY A 338 15.33 20.59 8.80
N PRO A 339 15.98 21.64 9.34
CA PRO A 339 16.64 22.66 8.50
C PRO A 339 17.75 22.11 7.61
N ASP A 340 18.33 21.00 7.98
CA ASP A 340 19.38 20.27 7.24
C ASP A 340 18.81 19.32 6.15
N GLY A 341 17.48 19.31 5.97
CA GLY A 341 16.79 18.43 5.02
C GLY A 341 16.56 17.00 5.53
N ASN A 342 17.06 16.64 6.71
CA ASN A 342 16.88 15.30 7.28
C ASN A 342 15.55 15.19 8.05
N LEU A 343 15.02 13.96 8.13
CA LEU A 343 13.84 13.70 8.94
C LEU A 343 14.17 13.78 10.43
N GLN A 344 13.33 14.49 11.15
CA GLN A 344 13.37 14.63 12.60
C GLN A 344 12.06 14.12 13.18
N VAL A 345 12.09 13.62 14.42
CA VAL A 345 10.90 13.13 15.10
C VAL A 345 10.94 13.50 16.59
N ARG A 346 9.75 13.83 17.11
CA ARG A 346 9.50 13.99 18.56
C ARG A 346 8.24 13.21 18.93
N THR A 347 8.11 12.83 20.20
CA THR A 347 6.87 12.20 20.67
C THR A 347 5.73 13.22 20.78
N THR A 348 4.48 12.75 20.74
CA THR A 348 3.29 13.60 21.01
C THR A 348 3.00 13.77 22.49
N GLY A 349 3.99 13.58 23.38
CA GLY A 349 3.83 13.70 24.84
C GLY A 349 3.28 12.42 25.48
N ASN A 350 2.06 12.44 26.02
CA ASN A 350 1.52 11.29 26.76
C ASN A 350 1.35 10.04 25.89
N GLN A 351 2.09 8.99 26.21
CA GLN A 351 2.13 7.72 25.48
C GLN A 351 1.20 6.64 26.10
N GLY A 352 0.17 7.03 26.84
CA GLY A 352 -0.84 6.11 27.39
C GLY A 352 -1.65 5.41 26.30
N SER A 353 -2.05 4.16 26.54
CA SER A 353 -2.78 3.33 25.55
C SER A 353 -4.24 3.77 25.34
N GLY A 354 -4.79 4.57 26.23
CA GLY A 354 -6.14 5.14 26.14
C GLY A 354 -6.18 6.57 25.57
N VAL A 355 -5.01 7.20 25.31
CA VAL A 355 -4.93 8.61 24.89
C VAL A 355 -5.07 8.72 23.39
N LEU A 356 -6.31 8.60 22.88
CA LEU A 356 -6.59 8.61 21.43
C LEU A 356 -6.20 9.93 20.75
N SER A 357 -6.30 11.06 21.45
CA SER A 357 -5.87 12.37 20.94
C SER A 357 -4.39 12.40 20.53
N SER A 358 -3.55 11.58 21.16
CA SER A 358 -2.14 11.47 20.77
C SER A 358 -1.94 10.82 19.39
N MET A 359 -2.88 9.98 18.93
CA MET A 359 -2.88 9.43 17.58
C MET A 359 -3.31 10.48 16.54
N VAL A 360 -4.25 11.37 16.91
CA VAL A 360 -4.69 12.47 16.04
C VAL A 360 -3.57 13.49 15.82
N GLN A 361 -2.76 13.74 16.85
CA GLN A 361 -1.62 14.66 16.79
C GLN A 361 -0.40 14.08 16.06
N ALA A 362 -0.29 12.74 16.01
CA ALA A 362 0.81 12.05 15.38
C ALA A 362 0.61 11.95 13.86
N ASN A 363 1.72 12.00 13.13
CA ASN A 363 1.76 11.58 11.72
C ASN A 363 2.58 10.30 11.51
N GLY A 364 3.01 9.64 12.60
CA GLY A 364 3.71 8.37 12.54
C GLY A 364 3.92 7.72 13.91
N LEU A 365 4.44 6.50 13.88
CA LEU A 365 4.86 5.74 15.05
C LEU A 365 6.39 5.65 15.07
N ILE A 366 7.00 6.06 16.16
CA ILE A 366 8.41 5.78 16.45
C ILE A 366 8.49 4.31 16.85
N VAL A 367 9.27 3.52 16.12
CA VAL A 367 9.45 2.09 16.34
C VAL A 367 10.74 1.87 17.12
N LEU A 368 10.61 1.59 18.40
CA LEU A 368 11.75 1.31 19.29
C LEU A 368 11.89 -0.21 19.45
N HIS A 369 12.92 -0.78 18.85
CA HIS A 369 13.08 -2.22 18.73
C HIS A 369 13.26 -2.95 20.06
N HIS A 370 13.03 -4.27 20.07
CA HIS A 370 12.98 -5.13 21.26
C HIS A 370 14.20 -4.98 22.20
N HIS A 371 15.39 -4.96 21.65
CA HIS A 371 16.64 -4.87 22.41
C HIS A 371 17.14 -3.44 22.66
N GLN A 372 16.49 -2.45 22.05
CA GLN A 372 16.87 -1.04 22.17
C GLN A 372 16.60 -0.52 23.58
N GLY A 373 17.52 0.29 24.10
CA GLY A 373 17.38 1.04 25.35
C GLY A 373 16.86 2.46 25.14
N ASN A 374 17.17 3.35 26.08
CA ASN A 374 16.84 4.78 25.97
C ASN A 374 17.43 5.38 24.70
N VAL A 375 16.75 6.39 24.17
CA VAL A 375 17.16 7.18 23.00
C VAL A 375 17.60 8.55 23.53
N ALA A 376 18.77 9.02 23.15
CA ALA A 376 19.23 10.37 23.43
C ALA A 376 18.78 11.34 22.34
N VAL A 377 18.87 12.64 22.63
CA VAL A 377 18.70 13.68 21.60
C VAL A 377 19.79 13.49 20.53
N GLY A 378 19.40 13.50 19.26
CA GLY A 378 20.31 13.26 18.13
C GLY A 378 20.43 11.79 17.71
N ASP A 379 19.94 10.84 18.51
CA ASP A 379 19.98 9.44 18.14
C ASP A 379 19.02 9.14 16.96
N PRO A 380 19.42 8.23 16.06
CA PRO A 380 18.57 7.79 14.97
C PRO A 380 17.55 6.74 15.48
N VAL A 381 16.29 6.91 15.04
CA VAL A 381 15.19 5.98 15.31
C VAL A 381 14.45 5.63 14.03
N ASP A 382 13.80 4.48 14.02
CA ASP A 382 12.92 4.08 12.93
C ASP A 382 11.52 4.64 13.15
N VAL A 383 10.90 5.12 12.08
CA VAL A 383 9.53 5.66 12.11
C VAL A 383 8.67 5.03 11.02
N MET A 384 7.46 4.66 11.38
CA MET A 384 6.39 4.25 10.46
C MET A 384 5.47 5.45 10.27
N VAL A 385 5.56 6.13 9.14
CA VAL A 385 4.66 7.25 8.84
C VAL A 385 3.25 6.77 8.51
N PHE A 386 2.24 7.57 8.81
CA PHE A 386 0.84 7.18 8.60
C PHE A 386 0.41 7.31 7.14
N GLU A 387 1.02 8.19 6.37
CA GLU A 387 0.72 8.33 4.95
C GLU A 387 0.97 7.02 4.20
N GLY A 388 -0.04 6.53 3.47
CA GLY A 388 0.00 5.24 2.80
C GLY A 388 -0.15 4.02 3.70
N VAL A 389 -0.34 4.19 5.01
CA VAL A 389 -0.53 3.11 5.99
C VAL A 389 -1.88 3.20 6.68
N ILE A 390 -2.33 4.43 6.96
CA ILE A 390 -3.64 4.75 7.53
C ILE A 390 -4.48 5.51 6.49
#